data_8c3c484db4a44b0d3ab84e763cb72824
#
_entry.id   8c3c484db4a44b0d3ab84e763cb72824
#
_cell.length_a   1.000
_cell.length_b   1.000
_cell.length_c   1.000
_cell.angle_alpha   90.00
_cell.angle_beta   90.00
_cell.angle_gamma   90.00
#
_symmetry.space_group_name_H-M   'P 1'
#
loop_
_entity.id
_entity.type
_entity.pdbx_description
1 polymer ?
#
loop_
_entity_poly.entity_id
_entity_poly.type
_entity_poly.pdbx_seq_one_letter_code
_entity_poly.pdbx_strand_id
1 'polypeptide(L)'
;WADCTWKGGMTSLGGDYTYNHIYSTNLGEPLPTPHGKYTHAKDRHVGNLWLRHVKQWERFDVSGSAGVSFTPYGTSALWSLSGGYRPVRGLRLEVGAAQSMRLPTFTDLYYTSPAQLNNLDLKPEHAITYRFAADYARSGWNASLFTYYRQGRDIIDWVWREELGKWHSEQESKLDTYGLEVSGGYTTTGFLHR
;
A
#
# COMPACT_ATOMS: atom_id res chain seq x y z
N TRP A 1 -19.54 -4.14 -0.30
CA TRP A 1 -19.53 -2.75 -0.79
C TRP A 1 -20.79 -2.45 -1.58
N ALA A 2 -21.13 -1.17 -1.71
CA ALA A 2 -22.27 -0.68 -2.45
C ALA A 2 -21.89 0.54 -3.29
N ASP A 3 -22.41 0.61 -4.52
CA ASP A 3 -22.20 1.72 -5.46
C ASP A 3 -23.50 2.46 -5.72
N CYS A 4 -23.42 3.78 -5.78
CA CYS A 4 -24.50 4.65 -6.18
C CYS A 4 -24.04 5.58 -7.31
N THR A 5 -24.64 5.43 -8.49
CA THR A 5 -24.35 6.29 -9.64
C THR A 5 -25.43 7.36 -9.75
N TRP A 6 -25.02 8.61 -9.88
CA TRP A 6 -25.89 9.79 -9.96
C TRP A 6 -25.27 10.88 -10.85
N LYS A 7 -25.98 11.99 -11.10
CA LYS A 7 -25.49 13.07 -11.97
C LYS A 7 -24.12 13.66 -11.53
N GLY A 8 -23.83 13.58 -10.22
CA GLY A 8 -22.55 14.01 -9.64
C GLY A 8 -21.37 13.09 -9.95
N GLY A 9 -21.61 11.82 -10.26
CA GLY A 9 -20.61 10.80 -10.47
C GLY A 9 -21.00 9.45 -9.85
N MET A 10 -20.02 8.66 -9.47
CA MET A 10 -20.22 7.39 -8.76
C MET A 10 -19.64 7.50 -7.36
N THR A 11 -20.45 7.16 -6.37
CA THR A 11 -20.05 7.08 -4.97
C THR A 11 -20.12 5.63 -4.52
N SER A 12 -19.03 5.14 -3.94
CA SER A 12 -18.91 3.78 -3.41
C SER A 12 -18.66 3.82 -1.92
N LEU A 13 -19.37 3.00 -1.17
CA LEU A 13 -19.14 2.73 0.25
C LEU A 13 -18.77 1.27 0.40
N GLY A 14 -17.73 0.98 1.14
CA GLY A 14 -17.31 -0.39 1.36
C GLY A 14 -16.55 -0.59 2.66
N GLY A 15 -16.33 -1.85 2.96
CA GLY A 15 -15.51 -2.27 4.07
C GLY A 15 -15.03 -3.69 3.86
N ASP A 16 -13.98 -4.03 4.55
CA ASP A 16 -13.41 -5.37 4.60
C ASP A 16 -12.95 -5.70 6.02
N TYR A 17 -12.84 -6.97 6.27
CA TYR A 17 -12.30 -7.52 7.49
C TYR A 17 -11.31 -8.61 7.17
N THR A 18 -10.13 -8.53 7.77
CA THR A 18 -9.06 -9.50 7.59
C THR A 18 -8.70 -10.11 8.95
N TYR A 19 -8.73 -11.44 8.99
CA TYR A 19 -8.20 -12.23 10.09
C TYR A 19 -6.89 -12.87 9.66
N ASN A 20 -5.81 -12.57 10.39
CA ASN A 20 -4.52 -13.21 10.21
C ASN A 20 -4.23 -14.09 11.42
N HIS A 21 -3.82 -15.33 11.18
CA HIS A 21 -3.41 -16.26 12.20
C HIS A 21 -2.12 -16.95 11.81
N ILE A 22 -1.23 -17.16 12.79
CA ILE A 22 -0.03 -17.97 12.62
C ILE A 22 0.08 -19.00 13.73
N TYR A 23 0.55 -20.20 13.36
CA TYR A 23 1.21 -21.15 14.24
C TYR A 23 2.70 -21.17 13.91
N SER A 24 3.55 -21.08 14.91
CA SER A 24 5.00 -21.00 14.73
C SER A 24 5.75 -21.75 15.83
N THR A 25 7.02 -21.99 15.59
CA THR A 25 7.94 -22.49 16.61
C THR A 25 8.53 -21.37 17.47
N ASN A 26 8.45 -20.09 16.99
CA ASN A 26 9.12 -18.95 17.65
C ASN A 26 8.47 -17.58 17.39
N LEU A 27 7.35 -17.51 16.62
CA LEU A 27 6.64 -16.26 16.36
C LEU A 27 5.28 -16.26 17.05
N GLY A 28 4.97 -15.21 17.78
CA GLY A 28 3.74 -15.08 18.53
C GLY A 28 3.92 -15.33 20.02
N GLU A 29 2.81 -15.53 20.72
CA GLU A 29 2.77 -15.82 22.14
C GLU A 29 2.88 -17.34 22.39
N PRO A 30 3.51 -17.77 23.48
CA PRO A 30 3.59 -19.18 23.84
C PRO A 30 2.21 -19.81 24.00
N LEU A 31 2.00 -20.98 23.39
CA LEU A 31 0.78 -21.77 23.56
C LEU A 31 0.81 -22.52 24.89
N PRO A 32 -0.30 -22.54 25.65
CA PRO A 32 -0.41 -23.37 26.85
C PRO A 32 -0.21 -24.88 26.56
N THR A 33 -0.65 -25.31 25.37
CA THR A 33 -0.44 -26.68 24.87
C THR A 33 0.04 -26.57 23.41
N PRO A 34 1.17 -27.20 23.08
CA PRO A 34 1.68 -27.17 21.69
C PRO A 34 0.67 -27.76 20.68
N HIS A 35 0.59 -27.16 19.52
CA HIS A 35 -0.17 -27.65 18.38
C HIS A 35 0.78 -28.40 17.41
N GLY A 36 0.92 -29.71 17.59
CA GLY A 36 1.93 -30.50 16.89
C GLY A 36 3.36 -29.99 17.22
N LYS A 37 4.10 -29.56 16.20
CA LYS A 37 5.45 -28.96 16.35
C LYS A 37 5.45 -27.49 16.74
N TYR A 38 4.30 -26.84 16.71
CA TYR A 38 4.20 -25.40 16.94
C TYR A 38 3.97 -25.11 18.42
N THR A 39 4.78 -24.23 18.96
CA THR A 39 4.79 -23.85 20.39
C THR A 39 4.27 -22.43 20.62
N HIS A 40 4.05 -21.67 19.54
CA HIS A 40 3.58 -20.27 19.56
C HIS A 40 2.45 -20.06 18.57
N ALA A 41 1.60 -19.10 18.87
CA ALA A 41 0.56 -18.63 17.95
C ALA A 41 0.29 -17.13 18.14
N LYS A 42 -0.27 -16.49 17.14
CA LYS A 42 -0.78 -15.12 17.24
C LYS A 42 -1.87 -14.85 16.23
N ASP A 43 -2.85 -14.07 16.68
CA ASP A 43 -3.97 -13.56 15.88
C ASP A 43 -3.84 -12.07 15.65
N ARG A 44 -4.37 -11.61 14.53
CA ARG A 44 -4.54 -10.20 14.24
C ARG A 44 -5.82 -9.98 13.44
N HIS A 45 -6.64 -9.05 13.93
CA HIS A 45 -7.87 -8.60 13.32
C HIS A 45 -7.68 -7.20 12.73
N VAL A 46 -8.09 -7.00 11.50
CA VAL A 46 -8.04 -5.70 10.81
C VAL A 46 -9.39 -5.47 10.15
N GLY A 47 -10.02 -4.36 10.48
CA GLY A 47 -11.27 -3.92 9.84
C GLY A 47 -11.06 -2.59 9.11
N ASN A 48 -11.59 -2.46 7.89
CA ASN A 48 -11.51 -1.22 7.13
C ASN A 48 -12.92 -0.79 6.71
N LEU A 49 -13.16 0.53 6.77
CA LEU A 49 -14.33 1.18 6.20
C LEU A 49 -13.85 2.31 5.30
N TRP A 50 -14.46 2.45 4.13
CA TRP A 50 -14.06 3.48 3.18
C TRP A 50 -15.23 4.01 2.36
N LEU A 51 -15.11 5.29 1.97
CA LEU A 51 -15.95 5.97 1.02
C LEU A 51 -15.07 6.43 -0.14
N ARG A 52 -15.54 6.23 -1.36
CA ARG A 52 -14.89 6.69 -2.59
C ARG A 52 -15.90 7.45 -3.45
N HIS A 53 -15.44 8.55 -4.05
CA HIS A 53 -16.22 9.26 -5.08
C HIS A 53 -15.37 9.44 -6.34
N VAL A 54 -16.00 9.21 -7.50
CA VAL A 54 -15.40 9.39 -8.83
C VAL A 54 -16.32 10.24 -9.67
N LYS A 55 -15.77 11.29 -10.24
CA LYS A 55 -16.44 12.14 -11.22
C LYS A 55 -15.62 12.20 -12.50
N GLN A 56 -16.30 11.98 -13.62
CA GLN A 56 -15.70 12.04 -14.94
C GLN A 56 -16.42 13.08 -15.81
N TRP A 57 -15.64 13.86 -16.52
CA TRP A 57 -16.05 14.80 -17.58
C TRP A 57 -15.37 14.38 -18.88
N GLU A 58 -15.67 15.07 -19.95
CA GLU A 58 -15.11 14.75 -21.27
C GLU A 58 -13.56 14.72 -21.28
N ARG A 59 -12.93 15.72 -20.67
CA ARG A 59 -11.47 15.86 -20.65
C ARG A 59 -10.84 15.68 -19.27
N PHE A 60 -11.63 15.67 -18.21
CA PHE A 60 -11.15 15.58 -16.84
C PHE A 60 -11.78 14.42 -16.10
N ASP A 61 -11.07 13.86 -15.18
CA ASP A 61 -11.60 12.97 -14.17
C ASP A 61 -10.98 13.27 -12.81
N VAL A 62 -11.75 13.11 -11.76
CA VAL A 62 -11.30 13.25 -10.38
C VAL A 62 -11.79 12.07 -9.59
N SER A 63 -10.94 11.49 -8.75
CA SER A 63 -11.35 10.53 -7.75
C SER A 63 -10.77 10.87 -6.39
N GLY A 64 -11.59 10.71 -5.36
CA GLY A 64 -11.17 10.85 -3.98
C GLY A 64 -11.68 9.69 -3.14
N SER A 65 -10.92 9.27 -2.14
CA SER A 65 -11.38 8.33 -1.13
C SER A 65 -10.92 8.75 0.26
N ALA A 66 -11.74 8.43 1.25
CA ALA A 66 -11.40 8.53 2.65
C ALA A 66 -11.86 7.26 3.35
N GLY A 67 -11.09 6.81 4.33
CA GLY A 67 -11.39 5.59 5.06
C GLY A 67 -10.73 5.55 6.43
N VAL A 68 -11.12 4.55 7.19
CA VAL A 68 -10.61 4.28 8.53
C VAL A 68 -10.22 2.82 8.61
N SER A 69 -9.03 2.57 9.12
CA SER A 69 -8.53 1.23 9.44
C SER A 69 -8.48 1.02 10.94
N PHE A 70 -9.15 -0.01 11.42
CA PHE A 70 -9.17 -0.45 12.81
C PHE A 70 -8.21 -1.63 12.98
N THR A 71 -7.22 -1.48 13.83
CA THR A 71 -6.17 -2.48 14.05
C THR A 71 -5.93 -2.68 15.53
N PRO A 72 -5.25 -3.74 15.97
CA PRO A 72 -4.83 -3.90 17.36
C PRO A 72 -3.89 -2.80 17.86
N TYR A 73 -3.28 -2.03 16.93
CA TYR A 73 -2.34 -0.94 17.23
C TYR A 73 -3.02 0.44 17.25
N GLY A 74 -4.33 0.49 17.09
CA GLY A 74 -5.12 1.70 17.05
C GLY A 74 -5.83 1.94 15.71
N THR A 75 -6.40 3.12 15.58
CA THR A 75 -7.19 3.53 14.42
C THR A 75 -6.39 4.50 13.56
N SER A 76 -6.37 4.27 12.25
CA SER A 76 -5.68 5.12 11.28
C SER A 76 -6.64 5.63 10.21
N ALA A 77 -6.63 6.94 9.94
CA ALA A 77 -7.30 7.51 8.80
C ALA A 77 -6.45 7.32 7.53
N LEU A 78 -7.09 6.92 6.44
CA LEU A 78 -6.47 6.73 5.13
C LEU A 78 -7.22 7.55 4.10
N TRP A 79 -6.52 8.10 3.13
CA TRP A 79 -7.14 8.90 2.08
C TRP A 79 -6.39 8.79 0.77
N SER A 80 -7.08 9.06 -0.34
CA SER A 80 -6.47 9.27 -1.65
C SER A 80 -7.19 10.34 -2.43
N LEU A 81 -6.46 11.05 -3.28
CA LEU A 81 -6.99 12.01 -4.24
C LEU A 81 -6.21 11.87 -5.54
N SER A 82 -6.92 11.83 -6.67
CA SER A 82 -6.27 11.87 -7.99
C SER A 82 -7.10 12.66 -8.98
N GLY A 83 -6.41 13.25 -9.96
CA GLY A 83 -7.02 13.96 -11.07
C GLY A 83 -6.36 13.58 -12.39
N GLY A 84 -7.17 13.30 -13.40
CA GLY A 84 -6.75 13.00 -14.75
C GLY A 84 -7.17 14.09 -15.74
N TYR A 85 -6.33 14.35 -16.73
CA TYR A 85 -6.59 15.29 -17.81
C TYR A 85 -6.22 14.70 -19.16
N ARG A 86 -7.12 14.85 -20.14
CA ARG A 86 -6.94 14.42 -21.54
C ARG A 86 -6.84 15.63 -22.47
N PRO A 87 -5.62 16.21 -22.63
CA PRO A 87 -5.43 17.42 -23.45
C PRO A 87 -5.72 17.19 -24.91
N VAL A 88 -5.30 16.04 -25.43
CA VAL A 88 -5.47 15.64 -26.85
C VAL A 88 -5.83 14.15 -26.95
N ARG A 89 -6.31 13.74 -28.12
CA ARG A 89 -6.61 12.32 -28.36
C ARG A 89 -5.37 11.45 -28.14
N GLY A 90 -5.52 10.40 -27.35
CA GLY A 90 -4.48 9.42 -27.06
C GLY A 90 -3.55 9.80 -25.91
N LEU A 91 -3.57 11.03 -25.39
CA LEU A 91 -2.75 11.43 -24.23
C LEU A 91 -3.62 11.60 -22.97
N ARG A 92 -3.24 10.93 -21.89
CA ARG A 92 -3.79 11.12 -20.56
C ARG A 92 -2.66 11.47 -19.57
N LEU A 93 -2.85 12.52 -18.83
CA LEU A 93 -1.99 12.95 -17.72
C LEU A 93 -2.74 12.69 -16.41
N GLU A 94 -2.06 12.19 -15.41
CA GLU A 94 -2.63 11.97 -14.07
C GLU A 94 -1.69 12.46 -12.99
N VAL A 95 -2.25 13.10 -11.98
CA VAL A 95 -1.58 13.42 -10.72
C VAL A 95 -2.39 12.84 -9.56
N GLY A 96 -1.71 12.44 -8.50
CA GLY A 96 -2.39 11.93 -7.32
C GLY A 96 -1.54 11.95 -6.07
N ALA A 97 -2.22 11.90 -4.94
CA ALA A 97 -1.61 11.70 -3.63
C ALA A 97 -2.45 10.72 -2.82
N ALA A 98 -1.79 9.87 -2.03
CA ALA A 98 -2.46 8.91 -1.18
C ALA A 98 -1.66 8.67 0.09
N GLN A 99 -2.38 8.51 1.21
CA GLN A 99 -1.81 8.00 2.45
C GLN A 99 -2.03 6.50 2.54
N SER A 100 -0.97 5.80 2.89
CA SER A 100 -0.96 4.36 3.14
C SER A 100 -0.43 4.03 4.53
N MET A 101 -0.73 2.83 5.00
CA MET A 101 -0.28 2.29 6.28
C MET A 101 0.24 0.86 6.06
N ARG A 102 1.30 0.49 6.78
CA ARG A 102 1.79 -0.90 6.89
C ARG A 102 1.82 -1.31 8.35
N LEU A 103 1.22 -2.44 8.68
CA LEU A 103 1.29 -3.01 10.01
C LEU A 103 2.65 -3.69 10.23
N PRO A 104 3.18 -3.70 11.47
CA PRO A 104 4.33 -4.53 11.82
C PRO A 104 4.04 -5.99 11.44
N THR A 105 5.04 -6.68 10.92
CA THR A 105 4.91 -8.12 10.66
C THR A 105 5.02 -8.90 11.97
N PHE A 106 4.56 -10.15 11.97
CA PHE A 106 4.78 -11.02 13.13
C PHE A 106 6.28 -11.29 13.39
N THR A 107 7.11 -11.20 12.35
CA THR A 107 8.57 -11.28 12.49
C THR A 107 9.13 -10.07 13.22
N ASP A 108 8.73 -8.86 12.82
CA ASP A 108 9.19 -7.63 13.49
C ASP A 108 8.83 -7.62 14.98
N LEU A 109 7.64 -8.14 15.32
CA LEU A 109 7.10 -8.12 16.68
C LEU A 109 7.61 -9.26 17.58
N TYR A 110 7.90 -10.46 17.02
CA TYR A 110 8.09 -11.66 17.85
C TYR A 110 9.39 -12.40 17.58
N TYR A 111 10.09 -12.12 16.47
CA TYR A 111 11.26 -12.89 16.13
C TYR A 111 12.45 -12.55 17.02
N THR A 112 12.98 -13.57 17.70
CA THR A 112 14.19 -13.47 18.52
C THR A 112 15.15 -14.60 18.16
N SER A 113 16.44 -14.28 18.07
CA SER A 113 17.52 -15.21 17.82
C SER A 113 18.79 -14.78 18.60
N PRO A 114 19.88 -15.55 18.57
CA PRO A 114 21.13 -15.11 19.15
C PRO A 114 21.62 -13.75 18.60
N ALA A 115 21.27 -13.41 17.34
CA ALA A 115 21.69 -12.18 16.66
C ALA A 115 20.59 -11.14 16.49
N GLN A 116 19.34 -11.43 16.86
CA GLN A 116 18.19 -10.57 16.61
C GLN A 116 17.29 -10.47 17.84
N LEU A 117 16.74 -9.29 18.07
CA LEU A 117 15.82 -8.99 19.16
C LEU A 117 14.58 -8.29 18.58
N ASN A 118 13.42 -8.84 18.88
CA ASN A 118 12.12 -8.29 18.51
C ASN A 118 11.75 -7.03 19.30
N ASN A 119 10.67 -6.37 18.85
CA ASN A 119 10.08 -5.25 19.57
C ASN A 119 8.54 -5.34 19.51
N LEU A 120 7.90 -5.47 20.68
CA LEU A 120 6.44 -5.58 20.79
C LEU A 120 5.73 -4.20 20.78
N ASP A 121 6.47 -3.11 20.94
CA ASP A 121 5.92 -1.75 21.01
C ASP A 121 5.81 -1.05 19.65
N LEU A 122 6.12 -1.77 18.56
CA LEU A 122 6.04 -1.23 17.21
C LEU A 122 4.60 -0.83 16.85
N LYS A 123 4.49 0.32 16.20
CA LYS A 123 3.24 0.88 15.67
C LYS A 123 3.19 0.75 14.14
N PRO A 124 2.04 0.98 13.52
CA PRO A 124 1.95 1.01 12.06
C PRO A 124 2.85 2.10 11.46
N GLU A 125 3.51 1.76 10.36
CA GLU A 125 4.17 2.75 9.50
C GLU A 125 3.13 3.53 8.71
N HIS A 126 3.43 4.78 8.43
CA HIS A 126 2.62 5.64 7.56
C HIS A 126 3.45 6.20 6.42
N ALA A 127 2.83 6.33 5.26
CA ALA A 127 3.48 6.98 4.12
C ALA A 127 2.48 7.81 3.31
N ILE A 128 2.94 8.95 2.80
CA ILE A 128 2.24 9.72 1.77
C ILE A 128 3.01 9.53 0.48
N THR A 129 2.30 9.10 -0.57
CA THR A 129 2.86 8.93 -1.90
C THR A 129 2.23 9.93 -2.84
N TYR A 130 3.04 10.74 -3.48
CA TYR A 130 2.67 11.61 -4.60
C TYR A 130 3.05 10.91 -5.90
N ARG A 131 2.18 10.96 -6.90
CA ARG A 131 2.41 10.30 -8.18
C ARG A 131 2.05 11.21 -9.35
N PHE A 132 2.79 11.02 -10.44
CA PHE A 132 2.46 11.56 -11.76
C PHE A 132 2.55 10.43 -12.77
N ALA A 133 1.59 10.40 -13.71
CA ALA A 133 1.61 9.49 -14.84
C ALA A 133 1.25 10.22 -16.14
N ALA A 134 1.85 9.80 -17.24
CA ALA A 134 1.51 10.24 -18.57
C ALA A 134 1.42 9.03 -19.50
N ASP A 135 0.24 8.78 -20.05
CA ASP A 135 -0.04 7.67 -20.94
C ASP A 135 -0.39 8.18 -22.34
N TYR A 136 0.30 7.67 -23.34
CA TYR A 136 0.02 7.96 -24.73
C TYR A 136 -0.29 6.66 -25.50
N ALA A 137 -1.42 6.64 -26.22
CA ALA A 137 -1.79 5.51 -27.05
C ALA A 137 -2.51 6.04 -28.30
N ARG A 138 -1.84 5.98 -29.47
CA ARG A 138 -2.41 6.40 -30.75
C ARG A 138 -1.65 5.80 -31.94
N SER A 139 -2.40 5.37 -32.97
CA SER A 139 -1.84 4.95 -34.26
C SER A 139 -0.78 3.85 -34.14
N GLY A 140 -1.02 2.85 -33.29
CA GLY A 140 -0.10 1.74 -33.04
C GLY A 140 1.02 2.05 -32.03
N TRP A 141 1.28 3.32 -31.71
CA TRP A 141 2.21 3.72 -30.67
C TRP A 141 1.56 3.69 -29.29
N ASN A 142 2.30 3.19 -28.33
CA ASN A 142 2.01 3.33 -26.91
C ASN A 142 3.28 3.78 -26.18
N ALA A 143 3.12 4.63 -25.19
CA ALA A 143 4.18 5.06 -24.31
C ALA A 143 3.58 5.40 -22.95
N SER A 144 4.27 5.04 -21.87
CA SER A 144 3.89 5.47 -20.53
C SER A 144 5.11 5.97 -19.75
N LEU A 145 4.86 6.98 -18.95
CA LEU A 145 5.77 7.54 -17.96
C LEU A 145 5.05 7.49 -16.62
N PHE A 146 5.69 6.92 -15.62
CA PHE A 146 5.22 6.94 -14.24
C PHE A 146 6.35 7.40 -13.32
N THR A 147 6.06 8.30 -12.41
CA THR A 147 6.99 8.72 -11.37
C THR A 147 6.26 8.90 -10.05
N TYR A 148 6.96 8.65 -8.96
CA TYR A 148 6.44 8.85 -7.63
C TYR A 148 7.50 9.38 -6.67
N TYR A 149 7.02 10.08 -5.65
CA TYR A 149 7.76 10.44 -4.46
C TYR A 149 6.97 9.98 -3.23
N ARG A 150 7.59 9.19 -2.37
CA ARG A 150 6.97 8.62 -1.16
C ARG A 150 7.74 9.10 0.07
N GLN A 151 7.01 9.72 0.99
CA GLN A 151 7.47 10.10 2.31
C GLN A 151 6.97 9.08 3.34
N GLY A 152 7.86 8.24 3.84
CA GLY A 152 7.58 7.28 4.92
C GLY A 152 7.91 7.87 6.28
N ARG A 153 7.10 7.52 7.28
CA ARG A 153 7.30 7.85 8.69
C ARG A 153 7.10 6.61 9.53
N ASP A 154 7.80 6.57 10.66
CA ASP A 154 7.73 5.44 11.59
C ASP A 154 8.07 4.10 10.89
N ILE A 155 9.03 4.14 9.97
CA ILE A 155 9.47 2.97 9.20
C ILE A 155 10.13 1.97 10.13
N ILE A 156 9.71 0.72 10.03
CA ILE A 156 10.24 -0.40 10.83
C ILE A 156 11.41 -1.02 10.07
N ASP A 157 12.56 -1.08 10.73
CA ASP A 157 13.78 -1.69 10.20
C ASP A 157 14.55 -2.40 11.32
N TRP A 158 15.48 -3.26 10.93
CA TRP A 158 16.40 -3.94 11.83
C TRP A 158 17.67 -3.13 11.96
N VAL A 159 17.93 -2.57 13.14
CA VAL A 159 19.07 -1.69 13.45
C VAL A 159 20.03 -2.44 14.33
N TRP A 160 21.33 -2.39 13.98
CA TRP A 160 22.38 -2.97 14.82
C TRP A 160 22.58 -2.10 16.08
N ARG A 161 22.45 -2.73 17.25
CA ARG A 161 22.72 -2.07 18.54
C ARG A 161 23.97 -2.67 19.18
N GLU A 162 25.03 -1.88 19.27
CA GLU A 162 26.30 -2.30 19.81
C GLU A 162 26.19 -2.72 21.29
N GLU A 163 25.42 -1.98 22.08
CA GLU A 163 25.16 -2.29 23.47
C GLU A 163 24.47 -3.63 23.70
N LEU A 164 23.72 -4.11 22.74
CA LEU A 164 23.02 -5.39 22.78
C LEU A 164 23.78 -6.50 22.05
N GLY A 165 24.71 -6.13 21.18
CA GLY A 165 25.38 -7.04 20.25
C GLY A 165 24.41 -7.75 19.31
N LYS A 166 23.30 -7.09 18.94
CA LYS A 166 22.21 -7.66 18.16
C LYS A 166 21.54 -6.65 17.24
N TRP A 167 20.90 -7.16 16.21
CA TRP A 167 19.92 -6.41 15.43
C TRP A 167 18.62 -6.30 16.22
N HIS A 168 18.13 -5.09 16.39
CA HIS A 168 16.88 -4.79 17.09
C HIS A 168 15.85 -4.26 16.08
N SER A 169 14.64 -4.77 16.13
CA SER A 169 13.52 -4.23 15.32
C SER A 169 13.07 -2.90 15.91
N GLU A 170 13.24 -1.82 15.16
CA GLU A 170 12.95 -0.46 15.61
C GLU A 170 12.13 0.33 14.62
N GLN A 171 11.44 1.36 15.13
CA GLN A 171 10.78 2.34 14.30
C GLN A 171 11.72 3.51 14.02
N GLU A 172 12.35 3.47 12.85
CA GLU A 172 13.17 4.57 12.37
C GLU A 172 12.29 5.71 11.84
N SER A 173 12.82 6.92 11.87
CA SER A 173 11.98 8.10 11.82
C SER A 173 11.41 8.41 10.43
N LYS A 174 12.18 8.35 9.36
CA LYS A 174 11.76 8.81 8.02
C LYS A 174 12.52 8.11 6.92
N LEU A 175 11.79 7.78 5.84
CA LEU A 175 12.36 7.26 4.61
C LEU A 175 11.70 7.93 3.41
N ASP A 176 12.49 8.66 2.64
CA ASP A 176 12.05 9.25 1.38
C ASP A 176 12.48 8.34 0.22
N THR A 177 11.52 8.01 -0.63
CA THR A 177 11.74 7.14 -1.79
C THR A 177 11.15 7.78 -3.03
N TYR A 178 11.86 7.72 -4.15
CA TYR A 178 11.37 8.18 -5.44
C TYR A 178 11.69 7.15 -6.52
N GLY A 179 10.87 7.10 -7.54
CA GLY A 179 11.04 6.19 -8.66
C GLY A 179 10.53 6.78 -9.95
N LEU A 180 11.09 6.28 -11.04
CA LEU A 180 10.74 6.61 -12.41
C LEU A 180 10.64 5.32 -13.21
N GLU A 181 9.55 5.17 -13.95
CA GLU A 181 9.34 4.08 -14.91
C GLU A 181 8.94 4.66 -16.25
N VAL A 182 9.56 4.18 -17.32
CA VAL A 182 9.25 4.56 -18.70
C VAL A 182 9.06 3.28 -19.50
N SER A 183 7.97 3.21 -20.24
CA SER A 183 7.75 2.10 -21.18
C SER A 183 7.25 2.64 -22.52
N GLY A 184 7.45 1.87 -23.58
CA GLY A 184 6.99 2.22 -24.89
C GLY A 184 6.95 1.01 -25.82
N GLY A 185 6.04 1.08 -26.80
CA GLY A 185 5.88 0.02 -27.78
C GLY A 185 5.21 0.52 -29.05
N TYR A 186 5.38 -0.25 -30.11
CA TYR A 186 4.69 -0.04 -31.38
C TYR A 186 4.08 -1.34 -31.86
N THR A 187 2.80 -1.30 -32.20
CA THR A 187 2.08 -2.43 -32.79
C THR A 187 1.76 -2.11 -34.24
N THR A 188 2.24 -2.95 -35.16
CA THR A 188 1.89 -2.90 -36.59
C THR A 188 1.02 -4.08 -36.94
N THR A 189 -0.03 -3.84 -37.73
CA THR A 189 -0.77 -4.92 -38.42
C THR A 189 0.01 -5.25 -39.69
N GLY A 190 0.87 -6.27 -39.63
CA GLY A 190 1.57 -6.78 -40.83
C GLY A 190 0.58 -7.42 -41.77
N PHE A 191 0.55 -6.99 -43.04
CA PHE A 191 -0.09 -7.72 -44.11
C PHE A 191 0.79 -8.94 -44.40
N LEU A 192 0.34 -10.13 -43.99
CA LEU A 192 0.82 -11.37 -44.59
C LEU A 192 0.23 -11.45 -46.01
N HIS A 193 0.98 -11.01 -47.01
CA HIS A 193 0.73 -11.44 -48.38
C HIS A 193 1.05 -12.94 -48.46
N ARG A 194 -0.01 -13.75 -48.70
CA ARG A 194 0.11 -15.11 -49.24
C ARG A 194 0.33 -15.02 -50.72
#